data_22614c477ce9a26817871f3a50fc41db
#
_entry.id   22614c477ce9a26817871f3a50fc41db
#
_cell.length_a   1.000
_cell.length_b   1.000
_cell.length_c   1.000
_cell.angle_alpha   90.00
_cell.angle_beta   90.00
_cell.angle_gamma   90.00
#
_symmetry.space_group_name_H-M   'P 1'
#
loop_
_entity.id
_entity.type
_entity.pdbx_description
1 polymer ?
#
loop_
_entity_poly.entity_id
_entity_poly.type
_entity_poly.pdbx_seq_one_letter_code
_entity_poly.pdbx_strand_id
1 'polypeptide(L)'
;VPGGRSGLMNKDGYSFDTGPSVLTMPDLIQDALSCVGEKLEDWLELLPLKPLYRAFYHDGSTLDVHAETGRMQEEIRNVIGPDEAAGYGRYVDFVTKLYKYEMKDFIDRNIDSPFNLLTPNLARLVALGGFRRLAPKVNDFLKDPRTQKVYSFQAMYAGVSPQQALAIYAVIAYMDSVNGVFFPKGGMHAMPRALAGAAAKHGVEFKYNQTVTSIEHSGGRARAVITADGDRVPCDAVILNPDLPVAWRELLGRTPPSVKRLTYSPSCVTMLIGSNKSYDRLAHHNIHFGESWDGVFDELIKKKTLMTDP
;
A
#
# COMPACT_ATOMS: atom_id res chain seq x y z
N VAL A 1 -16.94 -0.98 -15.30
CA VAL A 1 -15.92 0.09 -15.17
C VAL A 1 -14.60 -0.54 -14.72
N PRO A 2 -13.44 0.03 -15.09
CA PRO A 2 -12.16 -0.44 -14.60
C PRO A 2 -11.97 -0.17 -13.10
N GLY A 3 -10.98 -0.78 -12.48
CA GLY A 3 -10.53 -0.45 -11.14
C GLY A 3 -10.79 -1.50 -10.07
N GLY A 4 -11.80 -2.35 -10.23
CA GLY A 4 -12.09 -3.38 -9.23
C GLY A 4 -12.20 -2.81 -7.82
N ARG A 5 -11.23 -3.14 -6.93
CA ARG A 5 -11.18 -2.60 -5.55
C ARG A 5 -10.76 -1.13 -5.46
N SER A 6 -10.14 -0.56 -6.50
CA SER A 6 -9.96 0.88 -6.66
C SER A 6 -11.17 1.49 -7.38
N GLY A 7 -12.34 1.29 -6.80
CA GLY A 7 -13.63 1.65 -7.37
C GLY A 7 -14.08 3.06 -7.02
N LEU A 8 -15.22 3.44 -7.58
CA LEU A 8 -15.92 4.69 -7.32
C LEU A 8 -17.39 4.40 -7.02
N MET A 9 -17.90 4.93 -5.93
CA MET A 9 -19.32 4.87 -5.59
C MET A 9 -19.91 6.26 -5.58
N ASN A 10 -20.98 6.45 -6.34
CA ASN A 10 -21.77 7.69 -6.32
C ASN A 10 -23.05 7.44 -5.55
N LYS A 11 -23.33 8.23 -4.52
CA LYS A 11 -24.55 8.13 -3.72
C LYS A 11 -24.94 9.48 -3.15
N ASP A 12 -26.20 9.84 -3.26
CA ASP A 12 -26.81 11.05 -2.66
C ASP A 12 -26.07 12.36 -3.00
N GLY A 13 -25.52 12.45 -4.22
CA GLY A 13 -24.75 13.61 -4.70
C GLY A 13 -23.27 13.60 -4.28
N TYR A 14 -22.82 12.61 -3.54
CA TYR A 14 -21.42 12.41 -3.18
C TYR A 14 -20.74 11.36 -4.05
N SER A 15 -19.42 11.52 -4.25
CA SER A 15 -18.56 10.54 -4.91
C SER A 15 -17.52 10.05 -3.92
N PHE A 16 -17.42 8.73 -3.75
CA PHE A 16 -16.50 8.09 -2.82
C PHE A 16 -15.58 7.13 -3.55
N ASP A 17 -14.27 7.31 -3.39
CA ASP A 17 -13.32 6.26 -3.69
C ASP A 17 -13.48 5.10 -2.70
N THR A 18 -13.59 3.86 -3.21
CA THR A 18 -13.92 2.69 -2.37
C THR A 18 -12.73 1.77 -2.09
N GLY A 19 -11.53 2.21 -2.39
CA GLY A 19 -10.31 1.40 -2.28
C GLY A 19 -9.16 2.15 -1.64
N PRO A 20 -7.98 2.12 -2.28
CA PRO A 20 -6.80 2.81 -1.76
C PRO A 20 -7.06 4.30 -1.64
N SER A 21 -6.48 4.92 -0.61
CA SER A 21 -6.57 6.36 -0.36
C SER A 21 -5.22 7.07 -0.52
N VAL A 22 -4.14 6.31 -0.59
CA VAL A 22 -2.77 6.82 -0.65
C VAL A 22 -2.10 6.38 -1.94
N LEU A 23 -1.53 7.33 -2.68
CA LEU A 23 -0.72 7.06 -3.85
C LEU A 23 0.71 7.48 -3.56
N THR A 24 1.63 6.53 -3.66
CA THR A 24 3.07 6.72 -3.56
C THR A 24 3.75 6.24 -4.84
N MET A 25 5.00 6.59 -5.03
CA MET A 25 5.83 6.09 -6.13
C MET A 25 5.21 6.25 -7.52
N PRO A 26 4.86 7.47 -7.94
CA PRO A 26 4.24 7.73 -9.25
C PRO A 26 5.12 7.26 -10.42
N ASP A 27 6.43 7.15 -10.21
CA ASP A 27 7.37 6.66 -11.22
C ASP A 27 7.04 5.25 -11.70
N LEU A 28 6.49 4.38 -10.84
CA LEU A 28 6.06 3.03 -11.24
C LEU A 28 4.85 3.06 -12.17
N ILE A 29 3.98 4.04 -12.04
CA ILE A 29 2.86 4.25 -12.98
C ILE A 29 3.41 4.77 -14.32
N GLN A 30 4.37 5.69 -14.25
CA GLN A 30 5.06 6.18 -15.46
C GLN A 30 5.77 5.04 -16.19
N ASP A 31 6.45 4.15 -15.48
CA ASP A 31 7.12 3.00 -16.09
C ASP A 31 6.12 2.08 -16.82
N ALA A 32 4.98 1.80 -16.20
CA ALA A 32 3.92 1.02 -16.83
C ALA A 32 3.37 1.69 -18.11
N LEU A 33 3.13 2.99 -18.07
CA LEU A 33 2.68 3.76 -19.23
C LEU A 33 3.75 3.84 -20.33
N SER A 34 5.02 3.96 -19.93
CA SER A 34 6.15 4.02 -20.86
C SER A 34 6.31 2.74 -21.69
N CYS A 35 5.85 1.58 -21.17
CA CYS A 35 5.88 0.32 -21.94
C CYS A 35 5.07 0.40 -23.24
N VAL A 36 4.09 1.30 -23.31
CA VAL A 36 3.27 1.55 -24.49
C VAL A 36 3.51 2.93 -25.12
N GLY A 37 4.58 3.63 -24.69
CA GLY A 37 4.96 4.93 -25.21
C GLY A 37 4.13 6.11 -24.69
N GLU A 38 3.38 5.90 -23.62
CA GLU A 38 2.55 6.94 -22.99
C GLU A 38 3.29 7.62 -21.84
N LYS A 39 2.88 8.87 -21.53
CA LYS A 39 3.41 9.64 -20.40
C LYS A 39 2.34 9.79 -19.32
N LEU A 40 2.77 9.75 -18.07
CA LEU A 40 1.88 9.90 -16.91
C LEU A 40 1.10 11.23 -16.95
N GLU A 41 1.77 12.30 -17.30
CA GLU A 41 1.21 13.66 -17.35
C GLU A 41 0.06 13.83 -18.36
N ASP A 42 0.01 12.97 -19.40
CA ASP A 42 -1.07 12.98 -20.39
C ASP A 42 -2.36 12.33 -19.87
N TRP A 43 -2.25 11.54 -18.78
CA TRP A 43 -3.33 10.73 -18.25
C TRP A 43 -3.77 11.12 -16.84
N LEU A 44 -2.86 11.61 -16.00
CA LEU A 44 -3.10 11.91 -14.59
C LEU A 44 -2.44 13.23 -14.19
N GLU A 45 -3.20 14.10 -13.56
CA GLU A 45 -2.69 15.22 -12.79
C GLU A 45 -2.54 14.77 -11.32
N LEU A 46 -1.30 14.65 -10.86
CA LEU A 46 -1.01 14.24 -9.48
C LEU A 46 -0.73 15.47 -8.61
N LEU A 47 -1.48 15.58 -7.53
CA LEU A 47 -1.35 16.66 -6.56
C LEU A 47 -0.50 16.17 -5.37
N PRO A 48 0.68 16.76 -5.12
CA PRO A 48 1.46 16.43 -3.92
C PRO A 48 0.73 16.94 -2.67
N LEU A 49 0.58 16.09 -1.66
CA LEU A 49 -0.12 16.44 -0.43
C LEU A 49 0.79 17.17 0.56
N LYS A 50 0.26 18.20 1.24
CA LYS A 50 0.95 19.01 2.25
C LYS A 50 -0.03 19.44 3.36
N PRO A 51 0.07 18.88 4.57
CA PRO A 51 0.94 17.77 4.96
C PRO A 51 0.58 16.47 4.22
N LEU A 52 1.47 15.48 4.27
CA LEU A 52 1.18 14.14 3.74
C LEU A 52 -0.01 13.53 4.48
N TYR A 53 0.05 13.63 5.81
CA TYR A 53 -1.04 13.30 6.73
C TYR A 53 -0.83 13.99 8.06
N ARG A 54 -1.91 14.10 8.85
CA ARG A 54 -1.92 14.62 10.22
C ARG A 54 -2.20 13.48 11.18
N ALA A 55 -1.28 13.28 12.12
CA ALA A 55 -1.46 12.35 13.22
C ALA A 55 -2.11 13.05 14.42
N PHE A 56 -3.13 12.41 14.99
CA PHE A 56 -3.79 12.82 16.21
C PHE A 56 -3.50 11.79 17.29
N TYR A 57 -3.22 12.23 18.49
CA TYR A 57 -2.90 11.36 19.62
C TYR A 57 -3.93 11.49 20.74
N HIS A 58 -4.01 10.47 21.58
CA HIS A 58 -4.97 10.41 22.70
C HIS A 58 -4.80 11.57 23.70
N ASP A 59 -3.61 12.14 23.82
CA ASP A 59 -3.31 13.31 24.69
C ASP A 59 -3.77 14.65 24.08
N GLY A 60 -4.39 14.62 22.90
CA GLY A 60 -4.84 15.79 22.16
C GLY A 60 -3.77 16.49 21.33
N SER A 61 -2.51 16.03 21.39
CA SER A 61 -1.45 16.55 20.53
C SER A 61 -1.62 16.10 19.08
N THR A 62 -1.00 16.86 18.16
CA THR A 62 -0.99 16.55 16.73
C THR A 62 0.43 16.63 16.17
N LEU A 63 0.69 15.91 15.11
CA LEU A 63 1.95 15.97 14.37
C LEU A 63 1.63 15.95 12.87
N ASP A 64 2.04 16.99 12.15
CA ASP A 64 1.93 17.04 10.70
C ASP A 64 3.15 16.35 10.07
N VAL A 65 2.89 15.37 9.21
CA VAL A 65 3.97 14.64 8.54
C VAL A 65 4.26 15.27 7.20
N HIS A 66 5.53 15.61 6.97
CA HIS A 66 6.02 16.29 5.78
C HIS A 66 7.06 15.45 5.04
N ALA A 67 7.04 15.47 3.71
CA ALA A 67 8.04 14.78 2.88
C ALA A 67 9.42 15.43 2.98
N GLU A 68 9.45 16.76 3.04
CA GLU A 68 10.72 17.51 3.14
C GLU A 68 11.37 17.27 4.51
N THR A 69 12.49 16.53 4.53
CA THR A 69 13.18 16.12 5.77
C THR A 69 13.44 17.28 6.72
N GLY A 70 13.87 18.45 6.20
CA GLY A 70 14.14 19.63 7.03
C GLY A 70 12.89 20.17 7.71
N ARG A 71 11.76 20.21 6.99
CA ARG A 71 10.49 20.67 7.53
C ARG A 71 9.95 19.68 8.57
N MET A 72 10.08 18.38 8.31
CA MET A 72 9.69 17.37 9.29
C MET A 72 10.54 17.42 10.57
N GLN A 73 11.85 17.66 10.43
CA GLN A 73 12.72 17.87 11.60
C GLN A 73 12.32 19.11 12.41
N GLU A 74 11.91 20.19 11.74
CA GLU A 74 11.40 21.39 12.40
C GLU A 74 10.10 21.11 13.13
N GLU A 75 9.16 20.41 12.49
CA GLU A 75 7.88 19.99 13.09
C GLU A 75 8.14 19.15 14.36
N ILE A 76 8.97 18.11 14.26
CA ILE A 76 9.34 17.27 15.41
C ILE A 76 10.02 18.09 16.50
N ARG A 77 10.91 19.02 16.15
CA ARG A 77 11.60 19.89 17.13
C ARG A 77 10.60 20.74 17.91
N ASN A 78 9.59 21.28 17.23
CA ASN A 78 8.61 22.17 17.83
C ASN A 78 7.59 21.40 18.69
N VAL A 79 7.17 20.22 18.27
CA VAL A 79 6.13 19.42 18.94
C VAL A 79 6.71 18.53 20.06
N ILE A 80 7.94 18.04 19.88
CA ILE A 80 8.54 17.04 20.77
C ILE A 80 9.85 17.52 21.36
N GLY A 81 10.81 17.91 20.50
CA GLY A 81 12.11 18.41 20.96
C GLY A 81 13.27 18.13 20.00
N PRO A 82 14.43 18.76 20.27
CA PRO A 82 15.58 18.72 19.36
C PRO A 82 16.25 17.36 19.26
N ASP A 83 16.27 16.56 20.31
CA ASP A 83 16.90 15.24 20.31
C ASP A 83 16.13 14.26 19.43
N GLU A 84 14.80 14.33 19.47
CA GLU A 84 13.92 13.51 18.61
C GLU A 84 14.05 13.94 17.15
N ALA A 85 14.13 15.25 16.87
CA ALA A 85 14.37 15.76 15.52
C ALA A 85 15.71 15.27 14.93
N ALA A 86 16.77 15.21 15.76
CA ALA A 86 18.04 14.63 15.37
C ALA A 86 17.95 13.11 15.16
N GLY A 87 17.16 12.42 15.99
CA GLY A 87 16.83 11.01 15.84
C GLY A 87 16.15 10.72 14.52
N TYR A 88 15.17 11.55 14.15
CA TYR A 88 14.49 11.47 12.87
C TYR A 88 15.45 11.61 11.67
N GLY A 89 16.38 12.53 11.71
CA GLY A 89 17.39 12.65 10.65
C GLY A 89 18.17 11.34 10.42
N ARG A 90 18.61 10.70 11.51
CA ARG A 90 19.29 9.39 11.43
C ARG A 90 18.36 8.27 10.94
N TYR A 91 17.07 8.33 11.27
CA TYR A 91 16.06 7.42 10.76
C TYR A 91 15.87 7.55 9.25
N VAL A 92 15.79 8.79 8.73
CA VAL A 92 15.71 9.06 7.29
C VAL A 92 16.92 8.48 6.54
N ASP A 93 18.13 8.65 7.08
CA ASP A 93 19.33 8.05 6.51
C ASP A 93 19.25 6.52 6.46
N PHE A 94 18.68 5.91 7.49
CA PHE A 94 18.46 4.46 7.54
C PHE A 94 17.48 4.00 6.48
N VAL A 95 16.27 4.59 6.40
CA VAL A 95 15.24 4.16 5.45
C VAL A 95 15.61 4.47 3.99
N THR A 96 16.39 5.53 3.77
CA THR A 96 16.94 5.87 2.44
C THR A 96 17.92 4.78 1.95
N LYS A 97 18.81 4.31 2.83
CA LYS A 97 19.71 3.20 2.51
C LYS A 97 18.93 1.89 2.28
N LEU A 98 17.90 1.66 3.09
CA LEU A 98 17.02 0.51 2.99
C LEU A 98 16.36 0.48 1.59
N TYR A 99 15.70 1.57 1.20
CA TYR A 99 15.07 1.74 -0.10
C TYR A 99 16.06 1.50 -1.25
N LYS A 100 17.24 2.11 -1.18
CA LYS A 100 18.28 1.93 -2.20
C LYS A 100 18.70 0.48 -2.41
N TYR A 101 18.73 -0.33 -1.33
CA TYR A 101 19.12 -1.73 -1.41
C TYR A 101 17.97 -2.65 -1.78
N GLU A 102 16.73 -2.26 -1.44
CA GLU A 102 15.56 -3.08 -1.70
C GLU A 102 14.98 -2.88 -3.10
N MET A 103 14.98 -1.65 -3.61
CA MET A 103 14.24 -1.31 -4.84
C MET A 103 14.57 -2.25 -5.99
N LYS A 104 15.83 -2.34 -6.39
CA LYS A 104 16.25 -3.13 -7.56
C LYS A 104 16.15 -4.64 -7.39
N ASP A 105 16.42 -5.15 -6.19
CA ASP A 105 16.65 -6.58 -5.99
C ASP A 105 15.42 -7.28 -5.38
N PHE A 106 14.50 -6.52 -4.76
CA PHE A 106 13.41 -7.11 -3.97
C PHE A 106 12.04 -6.49 -4.25
N ILE A 107 11.95 -5.19 -4.58
CA ILE A 107 10.67 -4.51 -4.82
C ILE A 107 10.32 -4.56 -6.30
N ASP A 108 11.22 -4.11 -7.16
CA ASP A 108 11.03 -4.04 -8.61
C ASP A 108 11.64 -5.25 -9.32
N ARG A 109 11.31 -6.46 -8.83
CA ARG A 109 11.83 -7.70 -9.40
C ARG A 109 10.94 -8.89 -9.11
N ASN A 110 10.77 -9.77 -10.09
CA ASN A 110 10.21 -11.10 -9.87
C ASN A 110 11.18 -11.99 -9.09
N ILE A 111 10.67 -12.65 -8.05
CA ILE A 111 11.41 -13.60 -7.23
C ILE A 111 10.86 -15.01 -7.52
N ASP A 112 11.35 -15.60 -8.62
CA ASP A 112 10.93 -16.93 -9.05
C ASP A 112 11.65 -18.06 -8.29
N SER A 113 12.79 -17.74 -7.66
CA SER A 113 13.59 -18.68 -6.90
C SER A 113 14.23 -18.00 -5.68
N PRO A 114 14.35 -18.71 -4.54
CA PRO A 114 15.10 -18.22 -3.37
C PRO A 114 16.54 -17.79 -3.71
N PHE A 115 17.16 -18.40 -4.71
CA PHE A 115 18.51 -18.03 -5.16
C PHE A 115 18.58 -16.62 -5.75
N ASN A 116 17.46 -16.09 -6.27
CA ASN A 116 17.38 -14.72 -6.79
C ASN A 116 17.55 -13.66 -5.68
N LEU A 117 17.36 -14.06 -4.41
CA LEU A 117 17.58 -13.20 -3.25
C LEU A 117 19.07 -13.07 -2.87
N LEU A 118 19.95 -13.97 -3.33
CA LEU A 118 21.37 -13.97 -3.00
C LEU A 118 22.11 -12.89 -3.80
N THR A 119 21.97 -11.65 -3.36
CA THR A 119 22.59 -10.47 -3.97
C THR A 119 23.52 -9.77 -2.97
N PRO A 120 24.46 -8.94 -3.44
CA PRO A 120 25.25 -8.09 -2.53
C PRO A 120 24.36 -7.17 -1.67
N ASN A 121 23.19 -6.78 -2.16
CA ASN A 121 22.26 -5.95 -1.40
C ASN A 121 21.63 -6.72 -0.24
N LEU A 122 21.42 -8.04 -0.36
CA LEU A 122 20.99 -8.84 0.78
C LEU A 122 21.99 -8.75 1.95
N ALA A 123 23.29 -8.86 1.67
CA ALA A 123 24.32 -8.71 2.70
C ALA A 123 24.32 -7.31 3.34
N ARG A 124 24.10 -6.26 2.52
CA ARG A 124 23.97 -4.87 3.01
C ARG A 124 22.73 -4.70 3.88
N LEU A 125 21.60 -5.30 3.52
CA LEU A 125 20.36 -5.29 4.31
C LEU A 125 20.57 -6.00 5.67
N VAL A 126 21.26 -7.12 5.68
CA VAL A 126 21.65 -7.82 6.93
C VAL A 126 22.51 -6.92 7.81
N ALA A 127 23.56 -6.32 7.23
CA ALA A 127 24.46 -5.40 7.96
C ALA A 127 23.74 -4.15 8.49
N LEU A 128 22.74 -3.64 7.74
CA LEU A 128 21.90 -2.52 8.16
C LEU A 128 20.91 -2.89 9.28
N GLY A 129 20.76 -4.18 9.57
CA GLY A 129 19.81 -4.71 10.55
C GLY A 129 18.38 -4.82 10.03
N GLY A 130 18.19 -4.92 8.72
CA GLY A 130 16.87 -5.02 8.07
C GLY A 130 16.06 -6.25 8.50
N PHE A 131 16.72 -7.31 8.96
CA PHE A 131 16.07 -8.54 9.46
C PHE A 131 15.83 -8.54 10.98
N ARG A 132 16.14 -7.46 11.69
CA ARG A 132 15.67 -7.23 13.06
C ARG A 132 14.17 -6.94 13.07
N ARG A 133 13.55 -6.93 14.25
CA ARG A 133 12.14 -6.50 14.37
C ARG A 133 12.01 -4.99 14.15
N LEU A 134 10.91 -4.59 13.48
CA LEU A 134 10.68 -3.21 13.07
C LEU A 134 10.57 -2.26 14.27
N ALA A 135 9.72 -2.54 15.26
CA ALA A 135 9.53 -1.65 16.39
C ALA A 135 10.83 -1.41 17.18
N PRO A 136 11.61 -2.44 17.60
CA PRO A 136 12.92 -2.21 18.21
C PRO A 136 13.90 -1.43 17.30
N LYS A 137 13.83 -1.64 15.97
CA LYS A 137 14.71 -0.94 15.04
C LYS A 137 14.35 0.53 14.91
N VAL A 138 13.07 0.87 14.86
CA VAL A 138 12.60 2.26 14.91
C VAL A 138 13.03 2.93 16.22
N ASN A 139 12.92 2.20 17.34
CA ASN A 139 13.31 2.67 18.67
C ASN A 139 14.83 2.91 18.84
N ASP A 140 15.68 2.37 17.95
CA ASP A 140 17.11 2.74 17.90
C ASP A 140 17.27 4.23 17.61
N PHE A 141 16.37 4.83 16.82
CA PHE A 141 16.43 6.22 16.34
C PHE A 141 15.47 7.17 17.07
N LEU A 142 14.24 6.73 17.28
CA LEU A 142 13.11 7.51 17.78
C LEU A 142 12.76 7.05 19.20
N LYS A 143 12.57 8.01 20.11
CA LYS A 143 12.32 7.73 21.54
C LYS A 143 10.92 8.13 21.99
N ASP A 144 10.32 9.10 21.34
CA ASP A 144 8.97 9.53 21.66
C ASP A 144 7.93 8.55 21.08
N PRO A 145 6.92 8.12 21.87
CA PRO A 145 5.88 7.19 21.41
C PRO A 145 5.12 7.68 20.19
N ARG A 146 4.98 8.99 20.00
CA ARG A 146 4.26 9.59 18.88
C ARG A 146 4.98 9.33 17.56
N THR A 147 6.26 9.58 17.51
CA THR A 147 7.08 9.29 16.31
C THR A 147 7.25 7.80 16.10
N GLN A 148 7.39 6.99 17.16
CA GLN A 148 7.44 5.54 17.05
C GLN A 148 6.18 4.97 16.38
N LYS A 149 4.97 5.47 16.74
CA LYS A 149 3.71 5.09 16.10
C LYS A 149 3.71 5.48 14.62
N VAL A 150 4.01 6.74 14.30
CA VAL A 150 4.03 7.29 12.93
C VAL A 150 5.00 6.53 12.01
N TYR A 151 6.16 6.12 12.49
CA TYR A 151 7.18 5.47 11.66
C TYR A 151 7.22 3.94 11.79
N SER A 152 6.15 3.34 12.33
CA SER A 152 6.00 1.89 12.40
C SER A 152 4.62 1.36 12.02
N PHE A 153 3.58 2.21 11.99
CA PHE A 153 2.22 1.76 11.67
C PHE A 153 2.11 1.15 10.26
N GLN A 154 3.00 1.51 9.35
CA GLN A 154 3.02 0.99 7.98
C GLN A 154 3.18 -0.54 7.90
N ALA A 155 3.62 -1.20 8.97
CA ALA A 155 3.61 -2.65 9.06
C ALA A 155 2.19 -3.24 8.87
N MET A 156 1.14 -2.48 9.21
CA MET A 156 -0.26 -2.86 9.01
C MET A 156 -0.61 -3.06 7.54
N TYR A 157 0.05 -2.37 6.61
CA TYR A 157 -0.15 -2.55 5.17
C TYR A 157 0.22 -3.97 4.72
N ALA A 158 1.16 -4.60 5.42
CA ALA A 158 1.52 -6.01 5.21
C ALA A 158 0.73 -6.97 6.12
N GLY A 159 -0.25 -6.48 6.89
CA GLY A 159 -1.09 -7.30 7.79
C GLY A 159 -0.37 -7.83 9.03
N VAL A 160 0.72 -7.19 9.46
CA VAL A 160 1.53 -7.60 10.62
C VAL A 160 1.71 -6.45 11.61
N SER A 161 1.97 -6.77 12.87
CA SER A 161 2.30 -5.75 13.87
C SER A 161 3.74 -5.25 13.71
N PRO A 162 4.05 -4.02 14.14
CA PRO A 162 5.42 -3.53 14.19
C PRO A 162 6.39 -4.41 15.00
N GLN A 163 5.87 -5.08 16.04
CA GLN A 163 6.63 -5.99 16.90
C GLN A 163 6.99 -7.31 16.19
N GLN A 164 6.18 -7.72 15.20
CA GLN A 164 6.39 -8.97 14.44
C GLN A 164 7.03 -8.72 13.07
N ALA A 165 6.79 -7.56 12.47
CA ALA A 165 7.37 -7.17 11.20
C ALA A 165 8.90 -7.14 11.25
N LEU A 166 9.54 -7.43 10.14
CA LEU A 166 10.97 -7.21 9.96
C LEU A 166 11.24 -5.73 9.65
N ALA A 167 12.41 -5.24 10.01
CA ALA A 167 12.78 -3.83 9.80
C ALA A 167 12.91 -3.44 8.32
N ILE A 168 13.01 -4.39 7.39
CA ILE A 168 12.88 -4.14 5.95
C ILE A 168 11.56 -3.45 5.60
N TYR A 169 10.48 -3.70 6.34
CA TYR A 169 9.20 -3.01 6.12
C TYR A 169 9.24 -1.49 6.43
N ALA A 170 10.31 -0.99 7.08
CA ALA A 170 10.51 0.45 7.22
C ALA A 170 10.70 1.16 5.86
N VAL A 171 10.98 0.43 4.79
CA VAL A 171 11.00 0.99 3.44
C VAL A 171 9.68 1.63 3.04
N ILE A 172 8.56 1.14 3.58
CA ILE A 172 7.23 1.73 3.31
C ILE A 172 7.15 3.15 3.88
N ALA A 173 7.75 3.39 5.07
CA ALA A 173 7.86 4.72 5.63
C ALA A 173 8.74 5.66 4.77
N TYR A 174 9.73 5.14 4.06
CA TYR A 174 10.45 5.93 3.06
C TYR A 174 9.53 6.32 1.91
N MET A 175 8.76 5.35 1.37
CA MET A 175 7.89 5.57 0.22
C MET A 175 6.81 6.62 0.48
N ASP A 176 6.21 6.61 1.67
CA ASP A 176 5.13 7.55 2.01
C ASP A 176 5.64 8.84 2.65
N SER A 177 6.57 8.77 3.59
CA SER A 177 6.95 9.92 4.42
C SER A 177 8.19 10.66 3.93
N VAL A 178 9.02 10.08 3.04
CA VAL A 178 10.21 10.74 2.48
C VAL A 178 10.04 11.00 0.99
N ASN A 179 9.53 10.02 0.23
CA ASN A 179 9.29 10.17 -1.21
C ASN A 179 7.98 10.92 -1.52
N GLY A 180 7.07 10.95 -0.56
CA GLY A 180 5.84 11.75 -0.61
C GLY A 180 4.59 10.97 -1.00
N VAL A 181 3.46 11.58 -0.67
CA VAL A 181 2.12 11.09 -1.00
C VAL A 181 1.47 12.03 -2.00
N PHE A 182 0.84 11.45 -2.98
CA PHE A 182 0.13 12.16 -4.05
C PHE A 182 -1.34 11.79 -4.04
N PHE A 183 -2.16 12.65 -4.61
CA PHE A 183 -3.57 12.39 -4.83
C PHE A 183 -3.93 12.75 -6.27
N PRO A 184 -4.52 11.83 -7.05
CA PRO A 184 -4.93 12.13 -8.40
C PRO A 184 -6.08 13.16 -8.39
N LYS A 185 -6.00 14.18 -9.21
CA LYS A 185 -7.11 15.11 -9.41
C LYS A 185 -8.33 14.35 -9.91
N GLY A 186 -9.44 14.50 -9.21
CA GLY A 186 -10.67 13.76 -9.49
C GLY A 186 -10.81 12.41 -8.75
N GLY A 187 -9.94 12.14 -7.78
CA GLY A 187 -10.02 10.97 -6.90
C GLY A 187 -9.09 9.81 -7.31
N MET A 188 -8.95 8.85 -6.43
CA MET A 188 -8.09 7.68 -6.64
C MET A 188 -8.53 6.82 -7.83
N HIS A 189 -9.84 6.80 -8.13
CA HIS A 189 -10.37 6.07 -9.28
C HIS A 189 -9.89 6.62 -10.63
N ALA A 190 -9.33 7.83 -10.68
CA ALA A 190 -8.71 8.37 -11.89
C ALA A 190 -7.53 7.50 -12.37
N MET A 191 -6.77 6.88 -11.45
CA MET A 191 -5.63 6.02 -11.79
C MET A 191 -6.04 4.78 -12.61
N PRO A 192 -6.96 3.90 -12.18
CA PRO A 192 -7.36 2.77 -13.01
C PRO A 192 -8.05 3.19 -14.31
N ARG A 193 -8.72 4.33 -14.34
CA ARG A 193 -9.28 4.89 -15.59
C ARG A 193 -8.18 5.29 -16.57
N ALA A 194 -7.12 5.93 -16.08
CA ALA A 194 -5.97 6.32 -16.90
C ALA A 194 -5.28 5.10 -17.53
N LEU A 195 -4.98 4.09 -16.71
CA LEU A 195 -4.36 2.84 -17.18
C LEU A 195 -5.26 2.10 -18.20
N ALA A 196 -6.57 2.02 -17.92
CA ALA A 196 -7.51 1.41 -18.86
C ALA A 196 -7.64 2.22 -20.15
N GLY A 197 -7.64 3.55 -20.07
CA GLY A 197 -7.66 4.43 -21.24
C GLY A 197 -6.43 4.26 -22.11
N ALA A 198 -5.25 4.25 -21.51
CA ALA A 198 -3.99 3.99 -22.20
C ALA A 198 -3.99 2.60 -22.87
N ALA A 199 -4.40 1.56 -22.13
CA ALA A 199 -4.51 0.21 -22.67
C ALA A 199 -5.49 0.13 -23.87
N ALA A 200 -6.67 0.77 -23.77
CA ALA A 200 -7.65 0.82 -24.86
C ALA A 200 -7.10 1.53 -26.09
N LYS A 201 -6.36 2.63 -25.91
CA LYS A 201 -5.69 3.36 -27.01
C LYS A 201 -4.70 2.44 -27.79
N HIS A 202 -4.13 1.46 -27.10
CA HIS A 202 -3.20 0.48 -27.67
C HIS A 202 -3.85 -0.86 -28.02
N GLY A 203 -5.16 -0.89 -28.20
CA GLY A 203 -5.90 -2.03 -28.77
C GLY A 203 -6.37 -3.08 -27.77
N VAL A 204 -6.31 -2.80 -26.46
CA VAL A 204 -6.91 -3.70 -25.47
C VAL A 204 -8.42 -3.58 -25.49
N GLU A 205 -9.10 -4.69 -25.67
CA GLU A 205 -10.54 -4.79 -25.62
C GLU A 205 -11.01 -5.09 -24.18
N PHE A 206 -11.88 -4.25 -23.64
CA PHE A 206 -12.46 -4.40 -22.30
C PHE A 206 -13.89 -4.96 -22.38
N LYS A 207 -14.12 -6.10 -21.74
CA LYS A 207 -15.45 -6.71 -21.60
C LYS A 207 -15.88 -6.59 -20.14
N TYR A 208 -16.59 -5.51 -19.83
CA TYR A 208 -17.16 -5.29 -18.50
C TYR A 208 -18.44 -6.06 -18.27
N ASN A 209 -18.82 -6.24 -17.01
CA ASN A 209 -20.02 -6.99 -16.57
C ASN A 209 -20.01 -8.46 -17.05
N GLN A 210 -18.84 -8.99 -17.31
CA GLN A 210 -18.65 -10.39 -17.70
C GLN A 210 -18.02 -11.15 -16.54
N THR A 211 -18.79 -12.00 -15.89
CA THR A 211 -18.30 -12.84 -14.81
C THR A 211 -17.63 -14.08 -15.40
N VAL A 212 -16.34 -14.23 -15.17
CA VAL A 212 -15.61 -15.46 -15.53
C VAL A 212 -15.90 -16.54 -14.49
N THR A 213 -16.35 -17.70 -14.93
CA THR A 213 -16.70 -18.83 -14.07
C THR A 213 -15.70 -19.96 -14.08
N SER A 214 -14.93 -20.11 -15.16
CA SER A 214 -13.87 -21.12 -15.24
C SER A 214 -12.84 -20.81 -16.31
N ILE A 215 -11.70 -21.48 -16.20
CA ILE A 215 -10.62 -21.46 -17.19
C ILE A 215 -10.49 -22.88 -17.74
N GLU A 216 -10.73 -23.01 -19.02
CA GLU A 216 -10.50 -24.26 -19.76
C GLU A 216 -9.00 -24.44 -19.99
N HIS A 217 -8.45 -25.57 -19.61
CA HIS A 217 -7.05 -25.89 -19.82
C HIS A 217 -6.86 -27.34 -20.27
N SER A 218 -5.86 -27.56 -21.10
CA SER A 218 -5.48 -28.89 -21.59
C SER A 218 -3.98 -28.96 -21.81
N GLY A 219 -3.36 -30.06 -21.41
CA GLY A 219 -1.92 -30.24 -21.54
C GLY A 219 -1.09 -29.19 -20.81
N GLY A 220 -1.59 -28.66 -19.68
CA GLY A 220 -0.90 -27.63 -18.89
C GLY A 220 -0.96 -26.22 -19.47
N ARG A 221 -1.76 -25.99 -20.51
CA ARG A 221 -1.94 -24.68 -21.15
C ARG A 221 -3.39 -24.21 -21.04
N ALA A 222 -3.60 -22.90 -20.85
CA ALA A 222 -4.90 -22.27 -21.01
C ALA A 222 -5.39 -22.43 -22.45
N ARG A 223 -6.70 -22.58 -22.63
CA ARG A 223 -7.36 -22.72 -23.93
C ARG A 223 -8.46 -21.72 -24.15
N ALA A 224 -9.20 -21.43 -23.09
CA ALA A 224 -10.29 -20.45 -23.12
C ALA A 224 -10.66 -20.01 -21.72
N VAL A 225 -11.32 -18.87 -21.64
CA VAL A 225 -12.05 -18.38 -20.48
C VAL A 225 -13.53 -18.58 -20.73
N ILE A 226 -14.27 -19.09 -19.74
CA ILE A 226 -15.73 -19.30 -19.81
C ILE A 226 -16.42 -18.27 -18.92
N THR A 227 -17.42 -17.59 -19.49
CA THR A 227 -18.23 -16.60 -18.76
C THR A 227 -19.50 -17.23 -18.18
N ALA A 228 -20.17 -16.51 -17.28
CA ALA A 228 -21.44 -16.92 -16.71
C ALA A 228 -22.56 -17.00 -17.76
N ASP A 229 -22.47 -16.22 -18.82
CA ASP A 229 -23.40 -16.22 -19.94
C ASP A 229 -23.18 -17.40 -20.92
N GLY A 230 -22.14 -18.20 -20.66
CA GLY A 230 -21.77 -19.35 -21.46
C GLY A 230 -20.83 -19.05 -22.63
N ASP A 231 -20.35 -17.81 -22.76
CA ASP A 231 -19.39 -17.46 -23.78
C ASP A 231 -18.06 -18.14 -23.54
N ARG A 232 -17.49 -18.68 -24.62
CA ARG A 232 -16.14 -19.27 -24.65
C ARG A 232 -15.20 -18.33 -25.37
N VAL A 233 -14.30 -17.68 -24.62
CA VAL A 233 -13.28 -16.76 -25.16
C VAL A 233 -11.94 -17.51 -25.30
N PRO A 234 -11.49 -17.88 -26.51
CA PRO A 234 -10.22 -18.56 -26.70
C PRO A 234 -9.05 -17.70 -26.30
N CYS A 235 -8.02 -18.32 -25.72
CA CYS A 235 -6.80 -17.62 -25.32
C CYS A 235 -5.60 -18.57 -25.27
N ASP A 236 -4.39 -18.02 -25.45
CA ASP A 236 -3.12 -18.73 -25.33
C ASP A 236 -2.51 -18.59 -23.93
N ALA A 237 -2.88 -17.53 -23.23
CA ALA A 237 -2.45 -17.24 -21.86
C ALA A 237 -3.56 -16.51 -21.09
N VAL A 238 -3.57 -16.68 -19.76
CA VAL A 238 -4.49 -15.99 -18.86
C VAL A 238 -3.68 -15.38 -17.72
N ILE A 239 -3.86 -14.07 -17.50
CA ILE A 239 -3.32 -13.37 -16.34
C ILE A 239 -4.46 -13.20 -15.33
N LEU A 240 -4.29 -13.73 -14.13
CA LEU A 240 -5.30 -13.73 -13.08
C LEU A 240 -4.97 -12.66 -12.03
N ASN A 241 -5.93 -11.78 -11.76
CA ASN A 241 -5.82 -10.75 -10.74
C ASN A 241 -6.87 -10.84 -9.60
N PRO A 242 -7.73 -11.88 -9.47
CA PRO A 242 -8.49 -12.13 -8.26
C PRO A 242 -7.59 -12.68 -7.15
N ASP A 243 -8.10 -12.67 -5.90
CA ASP A 243 -7.38 -13.27 -4.78
C ASP A 243 -7.02 -14.73 -5.09
N LEU A 244 -5.81 -15.12 -4.71
CA LEU A 244 -5.27 -16.45 -5.03
C LEU A 244 -6.19 -17.62 -4.65
N PRO A 245 -6.86 -17.63 -3.46
CA PRO A 245 -7.83 -18.68 -3.14
C PRO A 245 -9.04 -18.72 -4.05
N VAL A 246 -9.52 -17.55 -4.52
CA VAL A 246 -10.63 -17.45 -5.48
C VAL A 246 -10.21 -18.02 -6.84
N ALA A 247 -9.06 -17.60 -7.34
CA ALA A 247 -8.51 -18.08 -8.60
C ALA A 247 -8.41 -19.62 -8.64
N TRP A 248 -7.84 -20.20 -7.58
CA TRP A 248 -7.69 -21.66 -7.53
C TRP A 248 -9.00 -22.40 -7.34
N ARG A 249 -9.86 -21.97 -6.40
CA ARG A 249 -11.10 -22.66 -6.07
C ARG A 249 -12.16 -22.53 -7.15
N GLU A 250 -12.37 -21.30 -7.61
CA GLU A 250 -13.51 -20.97 -8.46
C GLU A 250 -13.17 -21.06 -9.95
N LEU A 251 -11.99 -20.62 -10.37
CA LEU A 251 -11.65 -20.58 -11.78
C LEU A 251 -10.91 -21.83 -12.27
N LEU A 252 -10.11 -22.47 -11.41
CA LEU A 252 -9.32 -23.65 -11.75
C LEU A 252 -9.85 -24.95 -11.13
N GLY A 253 -10.93 -24.88 -10.35
CA GLY A 253 -11.62 -26.03 -9.76
C GLY A 253 -10.80 -26.87 -8.77
N ARG A 254 -9.67 -26.35 -8.27
CA ARG A 254 -8.80 -27.06 -7.32
C ARG A 254 -8.18 -26.08 -6.32
N THR A 255 -7.82 -26.56 -5.14
CA THR A 255 -7.13 -25.76 -4.11
C THR A 255 -5.87 -26.48 -3.65
N PRO A 256 -4.67 -26.02 -4.05
CA PRO A 256 -3.41 -26.62 -3.59
C PRO A 256 -3.25 -26.54 -2.06
N PRO A 257 -2.52 -27.47 -1.43
CA PRO A 257 -2.25 -27.43 0.01
C PRO A 257 -1.58 -26.14 0.49
N SER A 258 -0.73 -25.52 -0.33
CA SER A 258 -0.12 -24.21 -0.05
C SER A 258 -1.15 -23.10 0.12
N VAL A 259 -2.17 -23.08 -0.74
CA VAL A 259 -3.27 -22.10 -0.67
C VAL A 259 -4.17 -22.34 0.53
N LYS A 260 -4.43 -23.61 0.90
CA LYS A 260 -5.21 -23.96 2.10
C LYS A 260 -4.57 -23.49 3.40
N ARG A 261 -3.25 -23.31 3.42
CA ARG A 261 -2.46 -22.91 4.61
C ARG A 261 -2.22 -21.41 4.71
N LEU A 262 -2.77 -20.62 3.80
CA LEU A 262 -2.61 -19.16 3.85
C LEU A 262 -3.26 -18.57 5.10
N THR A 263 -2.56 -17.64 5.72
CA THR A 263 -3.10 -16.79 6.77
C THR A 263 -3.51 -15.47 6.14
N TYR A 264 -4.76 -15.10 6.33
CA TYR A 264 -5.27 -13.81 5.82
C TYR A 264 -4.86 -12.67 6.74
N SER A 265 -4.59 -11.51 6.14
CA SER A 265 -4.40 -10.26 6.88
C SER A 265 -5.72 -9.84 7.57
N PRO A 266 -5.66 -9.02 8.62
CA PRO A 266 -6.84 -8.35 9.14
C PRO A 266 -7.56 -7.55 8.04
N SER A 267 -8.87 -7.41 8.17
CA SER A 267 -9.67 -6.51 7.33
C SER A 267 -9.97 -5.21 8.09
N CYS A 268 -10.53 -4.23 7.38
CA CYS A 268 -10.97 -2.97 7.98
C CYS A 268 -12.47 -2.75 7.71
N VAL A 269 -13.08 -1.92 8.54
CA VAL A 269 -14.40 -1.36 8.29
C VAL A 269 -14.20 0.02 7.66
N THR A 270 -14.75 0.22 6.47
CA THR A 270 -14.72 1.52 5.79
C THR A 270 -16.06 2.21 5.96
N MET A 271 -16.04 3.42 6.50
CA MET A 271 -17.22 4.29 6.59
C MET A 271 -17.10 5.41 5.56
N LEU A 272 -18.09 5.51 4.66
CA LEU A 272 -18.17 6.56 3.65
C LEU A 272 -19.11 7.65 4.18
N ILE A 273 -18.55 8.80 4.54
CA ILE A 273 -19.25 9.86 5.23
C ILE A 273 -19.31 11.10 4.33
N GLY A 274 -20.51 11.51 3.95
CA GLY A 274 -20.75 12.79 3.28
C GLY A 274 -21.08 13.89 4.33
N SER A 275 -20.51 15.08 4.14
CA SER A 275 -20.78 16.24 4.99
C SER A 275 -21.09 17.48 4.16
N ASN A 276 -22.00 18.31 4.62
CA ASN A 276 -22.27 19.64 4.08
C ASN A 276 -21.45 20.75 4.75
N LYS A 277 -20.48 20.38 5.60
CA LYS A 277 -19.56 21.29 6.29
C LYS A 277 -18.13 20.93 5.97
N SER A 278 -17.24 21.93 5.98
CA SER A 278 -15.79 21.76 6.00
C SER A 278 -15.27 21.72 7.44
N TYR A 279 -14.12 21.07 7.61
CA TYR A 279 -13.48 20.87 8.92
C TYR A 279 -12.01 21.28 8.83
N ASP A 280 -11.70 22.51 9.24
CA ASP A 280 -10.36 23.10 9.10
C ASP A 280 -9.27 22.38 9.92
N ARG A 281 -9.68 21.60 10.93
CA ARG A 281 -8.75 20.79 11.72
C ARG A 281 -8.23 19.56 10.97
N LEU A 282 -8.90 19.12 9.91
CA LEU A 282 -8.53 17.94 9.16
C LEU A 282 -7.57 18.30 8.02
N ALA A 283 -6.54 17.50 7.83
CA ALA A 283 -5.75 17.44 6.62
C ALA A 283 -6.43 16.53 5.58
N HIS A 284 -5.85 16.37 4.40
CA HIS A 284 -6.36 15.43 3.39
C HIS A 284 -6.38 14.00 3.95
N HIS A 285 -5.28 13.57 4.57
CA HIS A 285 -5.19 12.31 5.30
C HIS A 285 -5.03 12.58 6.80
N ASN A 286 -5.74 11.83 7.61
CA ASN A 286 -5.70 11.92 9.06
C ASN A 286 -5.56 10.52 9.66
N ILE A 287 -4.72 10.38 10.68
CA ILE A 287 -4.53 9.13 11.40
C ILE A 287 -4.76 9.43 12.88
N HIS A 288 -5.62 8.67 13.52
CA HIS A 288 -5.85 8.74 14.96
C HIS A 288 -5.17 7.57 15.62
N PHE A 289 -4.34 7.86 16.61
CA PHE A 289 -3.64 6.86 17.41
C PHE A 289 -4.21 6.84 18.83
N GLY A 290 -4.76 5.70 19.22
CA GLY A 290 -5.17 5.44 20.59
C GLY A 290 -3.97 5.35 21.55
N GLU A 291 -4.23 5.17 22.83
CA GLU A 291 -3.20 5.05 23.86
C GLU A 291 -2.45 3.73 23.77
N SER A 292 -3.21 2.63 23.65
CA SER A 292 -2.70 1.27 23.74
C SER A 292 -2.13 0.74 22.42
N TRP A 293 -0.91 1.19 22.04
CA TRP A 293 -0.30 0.79 20.77
C TRP A 293 -0.04 -0.71 20.63
N ASP A 294 0.55 -1.34 21.65
CA ASP A 294 0.84 -2.79 21.61
C ASP A 294 -0.42 -3.63 21.81
N GLY A 295 -1.34 -3.18 22.65
CA GLY A 295 -2.61 -3.85 22.93
C GLY A 295 -3.50 -4.01 21.70
N VAL A 296 -3.55 -2.98 20.85
CA VAL A 296 -4.29 -2.97 19.59
C VAL A 296 -3.89 -4.16 18.69
N PHE A 297 -2.58 -4.39 18.52
CA PHE A 297 -2.10 -5.49 17.69
C PHE A 297 -2.31 -6.86 18.32
N ASP A 298 -2.24 -6.97 19.65
CA ASP A 298 -2.56 -8.21 20.35
C ASP A 298 -4.04 -8.59 20.17
N GLU A 299 -4.93 -7.62 20.26
CA GLU A 299 -6.35 -7.84 20.02
C GLU A 299 -6.63 -8.23 18.57
N LEU A 300 -6.16 -7.43 17.62
CA LEU A 300 -6.45 -7.61 16.21
C LEU A 300 -5.82 -8.87 15.62
N ILE A 301 -4.55 -9.13 15.90
CA ILE A 301 -3.75 -10.18 15.23
C ILE A 301 -3.73 -11.49 16.02
N LYS A 302 -3.52 -11.43 17.35
CA LYS A 302 -3.43 -12.65 18.17
C LYS A 302 -4.79 -13.16 18.63
N LYS A 303 -5.61 -12.28 19.24
CA LYS A 303 -6.93 -12.62 19.74
C LYS A 303 -7.99 -12.65 18.64
N LYS A 304 -7.76 -11.98 17.50
CA LYS A 304 -8.70 -11.83 16.38
C LYS A 304 -10.04 -11.22 16.82
N THR A 305 -9.97 -10.20 17.64
CA THR A 305 -11.10 -9.41 18.15
C THR A 305 -11.02 -7.99 17.63
N LEU A 306 -12.11 -7.22 17.77
CA LEU A 306 -12.08 -5.80 17.53
C LEU A 306 -11.16 -5.11 18.56
N MET A 307 -10.53 -4.05 18.10
CA MET A 307 -9.71 -3.20 18.96
C MET A 307 -10.58 -2.44 19.94
N THR A 308 -10.18 -2.39 21.19
CA THR A 308 -10.88 -1.61 22.24
C THR A 308 -10.44 -0.16 22.29
N ASP A 309 -9.24 0.13 21.77
CA ASP A 309 -8.65 1.47 21.70
C ASP A 309 -7.98 1.63 20.31
N PRO A 310 -8.77 1.88 19.24
CA PRO A 310 -8.30 1.95 17.87
C PRO A 310 -7.46 3.21 17.58
#